data_fadd69b903fc868af95203dd0bcbfba7
#
_entry.id   fadd69b903fc868af95203dd0bcbfba7
#
_cell.length_a   1.000
_cell.length_b   1.000
_cell.length_c   1.000
_cell.angle_alpha   90.00
_cell.angle_beta   90.00
_cell.angle_gamma   90.00
#
_symmetry.space_group_name_H-M   'P 1'
#
loop_
_entity.id
_entity.type
_entity.pdbx_description
1 polymer ?
#
loop_
_entity_poly.entity_id
_entity_poly.type
_entity_poly.pdbx_seq_one_letter_code
_entity_poly.pdbx_strand_id
1 'polypeptide(L)'
;MNYNVALQMDFIQNNILLIAVAFASGAMLVWPFVRRTASGPWVSTLQATQMINREDALVLDVREAAEYAKGHILGAKNVPLAELERRAGEFDKHKSKPVIVTCDSGSRATRAIGALKGRGFAHVVNLAGGYGAWQQAGLPVEK
;
A
#
# COMPACT_ATOMS: atom_id res chain seq x y z
N MET A 1 45.89 -23.50 8.82
CA MET A 1 44.54 -22.91 8.91
C MET A 1 44.34 -21.68 8.04
N ASN A 2 45.38 -21.09 7.46
CA ASN A 2 45.29 -19.82 6.72
C ASN A 2 45.19 -19.95 5.19
N TYR A 3 45.46 -21.13 4.60
CA TYR A 3 45.44 -21.34 3.15
C TYR A 3 44.02 -21.21 2.54
N ASN A 4 42.99 -21.70 3.22
CA ASN A 4 41.62 -21.63 2.75
C ASN A 4 41.06 -20.21 2.75
N VAL A 5 41.47 -19.39 3.69
CA VAL A 5 41.05 -17.97 3.79
C VAL A 5 41.71 -17.15 2.67
N ALA A 6 42.99 -17.37 2.40
CA ALA A 6 43.70 -16.69 1.32
C ALA A 6 43.09 -17.03 -0.06
N LEU A 7 42.83 -18.29 -0.35
CA LEU A 7 42.17 -18.72 -1.60
C LEU A 7 40.76 -18.13 -1.76
N GLN A 8 40.00 -18.02 -0.68
CA GLN A 8 38.67 -17.37 -0.70
C GLN A 8 38.75 -15.89 -0.96
N MET A 9 39.74 -15.21 -0.38
CA MET A 9 39.97 -13.78 -0.59
C MET A 9 40.36 -13.48 -2.03
N ASP A 10 41.27 -14.29 -2.60
CA ASP A 10 41.70 -14.15 -3.99
C ASP A 10 40.53 -14.42 -4.96
N PHE A 11 39.70 -15.39 -4.68
CA PHE A 11 38.48 -15.67 -5.47
C PHE A 11 37.53 -14.47 -5.46
N ILE A 12 37.27 -13.90 -4.28
CA ILE A 12 36.38 -12.74 -4.14
C ILE A 12 36.94 -11.52 -4.87
N GLN A 13 38.23 -11.22 -4.70
CA GLN A 13 38.87 -10.09 -5.35
C GLN A 13 38.86 -10.21 -6.88
N ASN A 14 39.17 -11.39 -7.40
CA ASN A 14 39.19 -11.63 -8.85
C ASN A 14 37.80 -11.66 -9.49
N ASN A 15 36.74 -11.90 -8.71
CA ASN A 15 35.37 -12.01 -9.20
C ASN A 15 34.41 -10.96 -8.62
N ILE A 16 34.96 -9.90 -8.00
CA ILE A 16 34.14 -8.90 -7.31
C ILE A 16 33.08 -8.26 -8.21
N LEU A 17 33.41 -8.05 -9.48
CA LEU A 17 32.45 -7.47 -10.44
C LEU A 17 31.30 -8.45 -10.73
N LEU A 18 31.58 -9.73 -10.91
CA LEU A 18 30.56 -10.77 -11.14
C LEU A 18 29.66 -10.94 -9.91
N ILE A 19 30.26 -10.91 -8.72
CA ILE A 19 29.54 -10.98 -7.44
C ILE A 19 28.63 -9.77 -7.30
N ALA A 20 29.11 -8.56 -7.57
CA ALA A 20 28.33 -7.34 -7.50
C ALA A 20 27.14 -7.35 -8.48
N VAL A 21 27.35 -7.80 -9.73
CA VAL A 21 26.29 -7.94 -10.74
C VAL A 21 25.25 -8.97 -10.29
N ALA A 22 25.68 -10.12 -9.74
CA ALA A 22 24.78 -11.15 -9.24
C ALA A 22 23.91 -10.63 -8.09
N PHE A 23 24.49 -9.90 -7.13
CA PHE A 23 23.75 -9.26 -6.03
C PHE A 23 22.78 -8.19 -6.52
N ALA A 24 23.20 -7.33 -7.45
CA ALA A 24 22.35 -6.31 -8.05
C ALA A 24 21.16 -6.91 -8.79
N SER A 25 21.41 -7.96 -9.58
CA SER A 25 20.35 -8.70 -10.30
C SER A 25 19.39 -9.38 -9.34
N GLY A 26 19.89 -10.03 -8.30
CA GLY A 26 19.08 -10.66 -7.25
C GLY A 26 18.22 -9.62 -6.49
N ALA A 27 18.82 -8.51 -6.11
CA ALA A 27 18.11 -7.42 -5.45
C ALA A 27 17.00 -6.84 -6.34
N MET A 28 17.25 -6.69 -7.65
CA MET A 28 16.27 -6.19 -8.60
C MET A 28 15.06 -7.14 -8.76
N LEU A 29 15.29 -8.45 -8.68
CA LEU A 29 14.22 -9.46 -8.74
C LEU A 29 13.40 -9.52 -7.45
N VAL A 30 14.06 -9.37 -6.29
CA VAL A 30 13.40 -9.46 -4.97
C VAL A 30 12.72 -8.15 -4.58
N TRP A 31 13.23 -7.02 -5.07
CA TRP A 31 12.74 -5.69 -4.71
C TRP A 31 11.23 -5.46 -4.88
N PRO A 32 10.58 -5.86 -6.00
CA PRO A 32 9.13 -5.73 -6.14
C PRO A 32 8.37 -6.61 -5.13
N PHE A 33 8.93 -7.74 -4.75
CA PHE A 33 8.31 -8.65 -3.76
C PHE A 33 8.33 -8.02 -2.36
N VAL A 34 9.48 -7.45 -1.97
CA VAL A 34 9.63 -6.75 -0.68
C VAL A 34 8.72 -5.51 -0.61
N ARG A 35 8.62 -4.75 -1.69
CA ARG A 35 7.71 -3.59 -1.75
C ARG A 35 6.25 -3.98 -1.61
N ARG A 36 5.81 -5.09 -2.19
CA ARG A 36 4.42 -5.57 -2.08
C ARG A 36 4.06 -5.97 -0.65
N THR A 37 4.95 -6.64 0.07
CA THR A 37 4.72 -7.01 1.48
C THR A 37 4.70 -5.80 2.41
N ALA A 38 5.48 -4.76 2.10
CA ALA A 38 5.47 -3.51 2.86
C ALA A 38 4.20 -2.66 2.63
N SER A 39 3.50 -2.87 1.51
CA SER A 39 2.31 -2.07 1.11
C SER A 39 1.01 -2.48 1.82
N GLY A 40 1.04 -3.49 2.69
CA GLY A 40 -0.15 -4.07 3.29
C GLY A 40 -0.99 -4.89 2.29
N PRO A 41 -2.09 -5.50 2.74
CA PRO A 41 -2.94 -6.30 1.87
C PRO A 41 -3.68 -5.43 0.85
N TRP A 42 -3.72 -5.91 -0.39
CA TRP A 42 -4.43 -5.29 -1.51
C TRP A 42 -5.72 -6.04 -1.77
N VAL A 43 -6.77 -5.30 -2.09
CA VAL A 43 -8.06 -5.86 -2.52
C VAL A 43 -8.42 -5.35 -3.92
N SER A 44 -9.03 -6.21 -4.71
CA SER A 44 -9.60 -5.81 -6.00
C SER A 44 -10.87 -4.97 -5.81
N THR A 45 -11.33 -4.32 -6.87
CA THR A 45 -12.60 -3.58 -6.87
C THR A 45 -13.77 -4.45 -6.49
N LEU A 46 -13.79 -5.72 -6.95
CA LEU A 46 -14.81 -6.70 -6.59
C LEU A 46 -14.80 -7.04 -5.10
N GLN A 47 -13.63 -7.33 -4.55
CA GLN A 47 -13.48 -7.60 -3.11
C GLN A 47 -13.86 -6.38 -2.27
N ALA A 48 -13.43 -5.18 -2.68
CA ALA A 48 -13.79 -3.94 -2.01
C ALA A 48 -15.31 -3.72 -1.99
N THR A 49 -16.00 -3.96 -3.12
CA THR A 49 -17.46 -3.90 -3.19
C THR A 49 -18.12 -4.89 -2.23
N GLN A 50 -17.60 -6.12 -2.13
CA GLN A 50 -18.11 -7.11 -1.17
C GLN A 50 -17.91 -6.66 0.28
N MET A 51 -16.74 -6.11 0.61
CA MET A 51 -16.45 -5.60 1.95
C MET A 51 -17.37 -4.43 2.33
N ILE A 52 -17.61 -3.51 1.39
CA ILE A 52 -18.56 -2.39 1.60
C ILE A 52 -19.97 -2.91 1.88
N ASN A 53 -20.45 -3.85 1.05
CA ASN A 53 -21.84 -4.29 1.10
C ASN A 53 -22.15 -5.29 2.23
N ARG A 54 -21.18 -6.11 2.63
CA ARG A 54 -21.38 -7.20 3.59
C ARG A 54 -20.78 -6.98 4.96
N GLU A 55 -19.71 -6.19 5.02
CA GLU A 55 -18.92 -6.01 6.23
C GLU A 55 -18.96 -4.57 6.75
N ASP A 56 -19.76 -3.70 6.11
CA ASP A 56 -19.85 -2.26 6.44
C ASP A 56 -18.45 -1.59 6.48
N ALA A 57 -17.64 -1.92 5.48
CA ALA A 57 -16.29 -1.39 5.38
C ALA A 57 -16.29 0.13 5.18
N LEU A 58 -15.44 0.83 5.93
CA LEU A 58 -15.20 2.25 5.74
C LEU A 58 -14.28 2.47 4.53
N VAL A 59 -14.66 3.33 3.61
CA VAL A 59 -13.78 3.79 2.51
C VAL A 59 -13.17 5.13 2.90
N LEU A 60 -11.83 5.18 2.97
CA LEU A 60 -11.05 6.40 3.20
C LEU A 60 -10.32 6.81 1.93
N ASP A 61 -10.66 7.97 1.41
CA ASP A 61 -9.98 8.60 0.28
C ASP A 61 -8.92 9.56 0.81
N VAL A 62 -7.65 9.23 0.59
CA VAL A 62 -6.50 10.02 1.07
C VAL A 62 -5.93 10.96 0.02
N ARG A 63 -6.69 11.20 -1.06
CA ARG A 63 -6.38 12.23 -2.04
C ARG A 63 -6.62 13.63 -1.47
N GLU A 64 -6.11 14.63 -2.15
CA GLU A 64 -6.39 16.02 -1.81
C GLU A 64 -7.89 16.33 -1.99
N ALA A 65 -8.39 17.29 -1.20
CA ALA A 65 -9.81 17.68 -1.24
C ALA A 65 -10.28 18.10 -2.64
N ALA A 66 -9.42 18.74 -3.42
CA ALA A 66 -9.72 19.13 -4.79
C ALA A 66 -9.85 17.94 -5.76
N GLU A 67 -9.10 16.84 -5.53
CA GLU A 67 -9.23 15.60 -6.29
C GLU A 67 -10.53 14.88 -5.92
N TYR A 68 -10.81 14.78 -4.62
CA TYR A 68 -12.03 14.18 -4.08
C TYR A 68 -13.29 14.88 -4.60
N ALA A 69 -13.32 16.20 -4.62
CA ALA A 69 -14.45 17.00 -5.09
C ALA A 69 -14.76 16.80 -6.58
N LYS A 70 -13.79 16.41 -7.40
CA LYS A 70 -14.01 16.09 -8.82
C LYS A 70 -14.74 14.76 -9.03
N GLY A 71 -14.72 13.91 -8.04
CA GLY A 71 -15.38 12.61 -8.03
C GLY A 71 -14.66 11.64 -7.09
N HIS A 72 -15.43 10.82 -6.38
CA HIS A 72 -14.94 9.86 -5.41
C HIS A 72 -15.86 8.62 -5.32
N ILE A 73 -15.40 7.59 -4.65
CA ILE A 73 -16.18 6.37 -4.40
C ILE A 73 -17.40 6.73 -3.54
N LEU A 74 -18.57 6.23 -3.92
CA LEU A 74 -19.82 6.47 -3.20
C LEU A 74 -19.65 6.15 -1.69
N GLY A 75 -19.99 7.13 -0.85
CA GLY A 75 -19.89 7.02 0.61
C GLY A 75 -18.47 7.11 1.20
N ALA A 76 -17.45 7.32 0.39
CA ALA A 76 -16.09 7.49 0.87
C ALA A 76 -15.95 8.76 1.73
N LYS A 77 -15.05 8.70 2.71
CA LYS A 77 -14.69 9.87 3.53
C LYS A 77 -13.33 10.40 3.09
N ASN A 78 -13.24 11.70 2.85
CA ASN A 78 -11.97 12.32 2.47
C ASN A 78 -11.16 12.72 3.69
N VAL A 79 -9.96 12.20 3.75
CA VAL A 79 -8.93 12.61 4.71
C VAL A 79 -7.60 12.66 3.98
N PRO A 80 -7.17 13.83 3.49
CA PRO A 80 -5.89 13.98 2.83
C PRO A 80 -4.77 13.37 3.66
N LEU A 81 -3.81 12.71 2.99
CA LEU A 81 -2.73 11.98 3.67
C LEU A 81 -1.98 12.85 4.68
N ALA A 82 -1.79 14.14 4.37
CA ALA A 82 -1.13 15.09 5.27
C ALA A 82 -1.90 15.36 6.56
N GLU A 83 -3.22 15.16 6.56
CA GLU A 83 -4.10 15.38 7.71
C GLU A 83 -4.43 14.10 8.47
N LEU A 84 -4.09 12.95 7.92
CA LEU A 84 -4.53 11.65 8.42
C LEU A 84 -4.14 11.40 9.88
N GLU A 85 -2.91 11.72 10.25
CA GLU A 85 -2.44 11.51 11.63
C GLU A 85 -3.25 12.34 12.64
N ARG A 86 -3.60 13.56 12.28
CA ARG A 86 -4.39 14.47 13.12
C ARG A 86 -5.86 14.02 13.20
N ARG A 87 -6.43 13.55 12.07
CA ARG A 87 -7.85 13.28 11.92
C ARG A 87 -8.25 11.81 12.08
N ALA A 88 -7.29 10.90 12.19
CA ALA A 88 -7.59 9.46 12.31
C ALA A 88 -8.50 9.12 13.50
N GLY A 89 -8.47 9.90 14.57
CA GLY A 89 -9.36 9.75 15.72
C GLY A 89 -10.86 9.92 15.39
N GLU A 90 -11.21 10.63 14.31
CA GLU A 90 -12.59 10.77 13.85
C GLU A 90 -13.22 9.41 13.47
N PHE A 91 -12.38 8.43 13.17
CA PHE A 91 -12.77 7.09 12.70
C PHE A 91 -12.55 5.97 13.72
N ASP A 92 -12.26 6.30 14.97
CA ASP A 92 -11.97 5.32 16.03
C ASP A 92 -13.06 4.24 16.19
N LYS A 93 -14.32 4.60 15.95
CA LYS A 93 -15.46 3.67 15.94
C LYS A 93 -15.36 2.57 14.87
N HIS A 94 -14.51 2.76 13.86
CA HIS A 94 -14.28 1.79 12.77
C HIS A 94 -13.03 0.93 12.96
N LYS A 95 -12.33 1.02 14.11
CA LYS A 95 -11.09 0.26 14.34
C LYS A 95 -11.25 -1.25 14.24
N SER A 96 -12.43 -1.77 14.59
CA SER A 96 -12.77 -3.21 14.49
C SER A 96 -13.36 -3.61 13.14
N LYS A 97 -13.68 -2.65 12.27
CA LYS A 97 -14.25 -2.89 10.93
C LYS A 97 -13.18 -2.85 9.86
N PRO A 98 -13.43 -3.45 8.69
CA PRO A 98 -12.55 -3.26 7.54
C PRO A 98 -12.48 -1.80 7.10
N VAL A 99 -11.28 -1.32 6.81
CA VAL A 99 -11.04 0.02 6.26
C VAL A 99 -10.32 -0.14 4.92
N ILE A 100 -10.96 0.35 3.87
CA ILE A 100 -10.42 0.37 2.52
C ILE A 100 -9.84 1.76 2.28
N VAL A 101 -8.53 1.82 2.08
CA VAL A 101 -7.86 3.08 1.75
C VAL A 101 -7.72 3.19 0.25
N THR A 102 -8.12 4.32 -0.30
CA THR A 102 -7.97 4.63 -1.72
C THR A 102 -7.23 5.93 -1.94
N CYS A 103 -6.48 5.98 -3.02
CA CYS A 103 -5.93 7.20 -3.59
C CYS A 103 -6.03 7.11 -5.11
N ASP A 104 -5.27 7.89 -5.86
CA ASP A 104 -5.33 7.85 -7.31
C ASP A 104 -4.85 6.48 -7.87
N SER A 105 -3.65 6.03 -7.46
CA SER A 105 -2.99 4.82 -7.96
C SER A 105 -2.56 3.80 -6.89
N GLY A 106 -2.79 4.08 -5.61
CA GLY A 106 -2.45 3.20 -4.48
C GLY A 106 -1.17 3.55 -3.71
N SER A 107 -0.32 4.43 -4.19
CA SER A 107 0.96 4.77 -3.53
C SER A 107 0.79 5.60 -2.25
N ARG A 108 -0.09 6.60 -2.27
CA ARG A 108 -0.44 7.41 -1.09
C ARG A 108 -1.16 6.55 -0.03
N ALA A 109 -2.01 5.63 -0.47
CA ALA A 109 -2.74 4.70 0.39
C ALA A 109 -1.80 3.79 1.19
N THR A 110 -0.66 3.37 0.63
CA THR A 110 0.34 2.57 1.35
C THR A 110 0.86 3.28 2.61
N ARG A 111 1.13 4.57 2.53
CA ARG A 111 1.56 5.37 3.70
C ARG A 111 0.45 5.51 4.72
N ALA A 112 -0.77 5.74 4.25
CA ALA A 112 -1.94 5.85 5.10
C ALA A 112 -2.23 4.58 5.89
N ILE A 113 -2.03 3.40 5.29
CA ILE A 113 -2.18 2.09 5.96
C ILE A 113 -1.23 1.97 7.14
N GLY A 114 0.03 2.36 6.99
CA GLY A 114 1.00 2.36 8.09
C GLY A 114 0.56 3.22 9.27
N ALA A 115 0.10 4.43 9.00
CA ALA A 115 -0.39 5.37 10.01
C ALA A 115 -1.65 4.83 10.72
N LEU A 116 -2.61 4.28 9.99
CA LEU A 116 -3.84 3.71 10.57
C LEU A 116 -3.55 2.47 11.42
N LYS A 117 -2.70 1.55 10.96
CA LYS A 117 -2.28 0.38 11.75
C LYS A 117 -1.58 0.79 13.05
N GLY A 118 -0.72 1.81 13.00
CA GLY A 118 -0.07 2.37 14.19
C GLY A 118 -1.06 2.95 15.21
N ARG A 119 -2.26 3.32 14.77
CA ARG A 119 -3.35 3.80 15.62
C ARG A 119 -4.33 2.72 16.08
N GLY A 120 -4.07 1.45 15.76
CA GLY A 120 -4.85 0.31 16.23
C GLY A 120 -6.02 -0.10 15.31
N PHE A 121 -6.03 0.32 14.05
CA PHE A 121 -6.97 -0.20 13.07
C PHE A 121 -6.56 -1.62 12.66
N ALA A 122 -7.42 -2.62 12.92
CA ALA A 122 -7.09 -4.03 12.78
C ALA A 122 -7.05 -4.50 11.32
N HIS A 123 -7.99 -4.03 10.50
CA HIS A 123 -8.20 -4.51 9.13
C HIS A 123 -8.13 -3.34 8.14
N VAL A 124 -6.93 -2.97 7.73
CA VAL A 124 -6.72 -1.89 6.76
C VAL A 124 -6.15 -2.47 5.47
N VAL A 125 -6.84 -2.22 4.37
CA VAL A 125 -6.48 -2.73 3.04
C VAL A 125 -6.35 -1.60 2.02
N ASN A 126 -5.56 -1.84 0.98
CA ASN A 126 -5.37 -0.90 -0.12
C ASN A 126 -6.24 -1.32 -1.32
N LEU A 127 -6.95 -0.38 -1.92
CA LEU A 127 -7.66 -0.62 -3.17
C LEU A 127 -6.68 -0.71 -4.33
N ALA A 128 -6.60 -1.87 -4.97
CA ALA A 128 -5.73 -2.10 -6.12
C ALA A 128 -6.11 -1.17 -7.29
N GLY A 129 -5.13 -0.39 -7.77
CA GLY A 129 -5.34 0.61 -8.81
C GLY A 129 -6.11 1.86 -8.37
N GLY A 130 -6.45 1.96 -7.08
CA GLY A 130 -7.08 3.14 -6.50
C GLY A 130 -8.40 3.57 -7.13
N TYR A 131 -8.70 4.85 -7.05
CA TYR A 131 -9.91 5.43 -7.63
C TYR A 131 -10.01 5.24 -9.14
N GLY A 132 -8.88 5.28 -9.86
CA GLY A 132 -8.86 5.05 -11.31
C GLY A 132 -9.40 3.66 -11.68
N ALA A 133 -9.00 2.60 -10.97
CA ALA A 133 -9.51 1.24 -11.20
C ALA A 133 -11.01 1.13 -10.86
N TRP A 134 -11.48 1.82 -9.83
CA TRP A 134 -12.90 1.88 -9.46
C TRP A 134 -13.75 2.47 -10.59
N GLN A 135 -13.32 3.60 -11.16
CA GLN A 135 -13.99 4.24 -12.29
C GLN A 135 -14.00 3.35 -13.55
N GLN A 136 -12.85 2.73 -13.87
CA GLN A 136 -12.74 1.82 -15.03
C GLN A 136 -13.66 0.60 -14.90
N ALA A 137 -13.92 0.14 -13.68
CA ALA A 137 -14.86 -0.94 -13.41
C ALA A 137 -16.34 -0.50 -13.49
N GLY A 138 -16.63 0.78 -13.76
CA GLY A 138 -17.99 1.31 -13.84
C GLY A 138 -18.75 1.30 -12.52
N LEU A 139 -18.05 1.30 -11.40
CA LEU A 139 -18.63 1.24 -10.06
C LEU A 139 -19.15 2.61 -9.59
N PRO A 140 -20.10 2.66 -8.64
CA PRO A 140 -20.75 3.91 -8.22
C PRO A 140 -19.77 4.96 -7.70
N VAL A 141 -19.90 6.18 -8.20
CA VAL A 141 -19.15 7.36 -7.80
C VAL A 141 -20.08 8.53 -7.52
N GLU A 142 -19.64 9.47 -6.72
CA GLU A 142 -20.32 10.73 -6.44
C GLU A 142 -19.38 11.94 -6.51
N LYS A 143 -19.92 13.15 -6.53
CA LYS A 143 -19.18 14.41 -6.56
C LYS A 143 -19.49 15.24 -5.34
#